data_a86db4d8cac730951e0509bd0f6c43cb
#
_entry.id   a86db4d8cac730951e0509bd0f6c43cb
#
_cell.length_a   1.000
_cell.length_b   1.000
_cell.length_c   1.000
_cell.angle_alpha   90.00
_cell.angle_beta   90.00
_cell.angle_gamma   90.00
#
_symmetry.space_group_name_H-M   'P 1'
#
loop_
_entity.id
_entity.type
_entity.pdbx_description
1 polymer ?
#
loop_
_entity_poly.entity_id
_entity_poly.type
_entity_poly.pdbx_seq_one_letter_code
_entity_poly.pdbx_strand_id
1 'polypeptide(L)'
;CEEYIEGREIECAVFTAPDGTVTVSEPGEIDPGSDFYDYDTKYKNDNASYYIPARLDSAVTERVRECARLAASALGITGLSRIDFFVADGGETVLNEVNTMPGFTPISMYPKLMIHGGMTYSGLIDGLISEALERV
;
A
#
# COMPACT_ATOMS: atom_id res chain seq x y z
N CYS A 1 21.92 -7.05 -4.10
CA CYS A 1 21.84 -6.07 -5.20
C CYS A 1 20.59 -6.31 -6.00
N GLU A 2 19.88 -5.26 -6.35
CA GLU A 2 18.67 -5.27 -7.15
C GLU A 2 18.87 -4.40 -8.39
N GLU A 3 18.09 -4.64 -9.44
CA GLU A 3 18.03 -3.74 -10.57
C GLU A 3 17.38 -2.44 -10.16
N TYR A 4 17.95 -1.31 -10.59
CA TYR A 4 17.32 -0.01 -10.39
C TYR A 4 16.16 0.14 -11.35
N ILE A 5 14.97 0.42 -10.82
CA ILE A 5 13.77 0.67 -11.59
C ILE A 5 13.43 2.15 -11.49
N GLU A 6 13.50 2.84 -12.62
CA GLU A 6 13.02 4.20 -12.72
C GLU A 6 11.50 4.21 -12.79
N GLY A 7 10.85 4.75 -11.78
CA GLY A 7 9.39 4.73 -11.68
C GLY A 7 8.88 5.47 -10.45
N ARG A 8 7.57 5.59 -10.37
CA ARG A 8 6.85 6.19 -9.25
C ARG A 8 6.65 5.15 -8.17
N GLU A 9 6.85 5.54 -6.91
CA GLU A 9 6.58 4.68 -5.75
C GLU A 9 5.08 4.68 -5.45
N ILE A 10 4.46 3.52 -5.57
CA ILE A 10 3.02 3.33 -5.42
C ILE A 10 2.74 2.28 -4.36
N GLU A 11 1.88 2.61 -3.42
CA GLU A 11 1.52 1.72 -2.31
C GLU A 11 0.03 1.37 -2.32
N CYS A 12 -0.30 0.10 -2.08
CA CYS A 12 -1.67 -0.37 -1.84
C CYS A 12 -1.81 -0.94 -0.44
N ALA A 13 -2.84 -0.53 0.28
CA ALA A 13 -3.27 -1.21 1.50
C ALA A 13 -4.17 -2.39 1.14
N VAL A 14 -3.90 -3.54 1.76
CA VAL A 14 -4.69 -4.75 1.60
C VAL A 14 -5.19 -5.20 2.96
N PHE A 15 -6.46 -5.56 3.03
CA PHE A 15 -7.08 -6.23 4.16
C PHE A 15 -7.74 -7.52 3.67
N THR A 16 -7.33 -8.65 4.24
CA THR A 16 -7.95 -9.95 3.98
C THR A 16 -8.79 -10.35 5.19
N ALA A 17 -10.09 -10.44 4.99
CA ALA A 17 -11.04 -10.84 6.01
C ALA A 17 -10.97 -12.35 6.30
N PRO A 18 -11.54 -12.83 7.43
CA PRO A 18 -11.51 -14.26 7.80
C PRO A 18 -12.13 -15.18 6.75
N ASP A 19 -13.14 -14.71 6.04
CA ASP A 19 -13.80 -15.45 4.95
C ASP A 19 -12.97 -15.53 3.65
N GLY A 20 -11.76 -14.96 3.65
CA GLY A 20 -10.89 -14.89 2.50
C GLY A 20 -11.18 -13.71 1.55
N THR A 21 -12.13 -12.84 1.88
CA THR A 21 -12.41 -11.64 1.08
C THR A 21 -11.23 -10.67 1.14
N VAL A 22 -10.66 -10.35 -0.01
CA VAL A 22 -9.52 -9.44 -0.15
C VAL A 22 -10.00 -8.06 -0.57
N THR A 23 -9.86 -7.08 0.32
CA THR A 23 -10.10 -5.66 0.04
C THR A 23 -8.78 -4.98 -0.29
N VAL A 24 -8.70 -4.31 -1.43
CA VAL A 24 -7.54 -3.52 -1.86
C VAL A 24 -7.97 -2.06 -1.97
N SER A 25 -7.22 -1.17 -1.33
CA SER A 25 -7.44 0.28 -1.42
C SER A 25 -7.23 0.83 -2.83
N GLU A 26 -7.65 2.06 -3.08
CA GLU A 26 -7.03 2.85 -4.14
C GLU A 26 -5.53 3.03 -3.82
N PRO A 27 -4.66 3.05 -4.86
CA PRO A 27 -3.25 3.28 -4.66
C PRO A 27 -2.95 4.66 -4.10
N GLY A 28 -1.96 4.76 -3.22
CA GLY A 28 -1.30 5.99 -2.86
C GLY A 28 0.05 6.12 -3.54
N GLU A 29 0.51 7.34 -3.72
CA GLU A 29 1.82 7.64 -4.30
C GLU A 29 2.69 8.35 -3.30
N ILE A 30 3.95 7.96 -3.22
CA ILE A 30 4.99 8.68 -2.51
C ILE A 30 5.83 9.41 -3.54
N ASP A 31 5.91 10.72 -3.41
CA ASP A 31 6.78 11.58 -4.22
C ASP A 31 7.94 12.05 -3.32
N PRO A 32 9.14 11.50 -3.49
CA PRO A 32 10.28 11.84 -2.64
C PRO A 32 10.76 13.28 -2.83
N GLY A 33 10.24 14.00 -3.81
CA GLY A 33 10.75 15.31 -4.19
C GLY A 33 12.08 15.21 -4.96
N SER A 34 12.72 16.37 -5.18
CA SER A 34 13.95 16.47 -5.99
C SER A 34 15.24 16.12 -5.23
N ASP A 35 15.18 15.86 -3.94
CA ASP A 35 16.36 15.57 -3.12
C ASP A 35 16.52 14.05 -2.92
N PHE A 36 17.77 13.59 -3.09
CA PHE A 36 18.16 12.19 -2.91
C PHE A 36 17.64 11.65 -1.57
N TYR A 37 16.91 10.55 -1.63
CA TYR A 37 16.26 9.89 -0.51
C TYR A 37 17.31 9.32 0.46
N ASP A 38 17.68 10.07 1.49
CA ASP A 38 18.47 9.57 2.61
C ASP A 38 17.53 9.08 3.72
N TYR A 39 17.95 8.06 4.47
CA TYR A 39 17.20 7.48 5.60
C TYR A 39 16.72 8.53 6.62
N ASP A 40 17.48 9.60 6.80
CA ASP A 40 17.13 10.72 7.67
C ASP A 40 15.95 11.56 7.12
N THR A 41 15.76 11.59 5.82
CA THR A 41 14.66 12.32 5.14
C THR A 41 13.32 11.62 5.34
N LYS A 42 13.34 10.29 5.45
CA LYS A 42 12.13 9.45 5.64
C LYS A 42 11.40 9.71 6.96
N TYR A 43 12.10 10.21 7.98
CA TYR A 43 11.55 10.38 9.34
C TYR A 43 11.67 11.79 9.92
N LYS A 44 12.40 12.72 9.29
CA LYS A 44 12.72 14.03 9.86
C LYS A 44 12.36 15.25 9.00
N ASN A 45 12.11 15.08 7.71
CA ASN A 45 11.76 16.19 6.83
C ASN A 45 10.39 15.96 6.16
N ASP A 46 9.51 16.95 6.28
CA ASP A 46 8.17 17.02 5.67
C ASP A 46 8.18 17.18 4.13
N ASN A 47 9.27 16.85 3.44
CA ASN A 47 9.43 17.11 2.01
C ASN A 47 8.88 16.00 1.10
N ALA A 48 8.57 14.80 1.63
CA ALA A 48 7.89 13.79 0.84
C ALA A 48 6.40 14.16 0.72
N SER A 49 5.93 14.31 -0.50
CA SER A 49 4.52 14.54 -0.77
C SER A 49 3.80 13.20 -0.95
N TYR A 50 2.63 13.09 -0.31
CA TYR A 50 1.76 11.93 -0.45
C TYR A 50 0.53 12.30 -1.25
N TYR A 51 0.20 11.50 -2.27
CA TYR A 51 -1.00 11.67 -3.06
C TYR A 51 -1.93 10.47 -2.87
N ILE A 52 -3.12 10.73 -2.35
CA ILE A 52 -4.18 9.74 -2.20
C ILE A 52 -5.46 10.32 -2.83
N PRO A 53 -5.95 9.74 -3.91
CA PRO A 53 -5.37 8.64 -4.69
C PRO A 53 -4.08 9.03 -5.43
N ALA A 54 -3.31 8.03 -5.85
CA ALA A 54 -2.12 8.20 -6.69
C ALA A 54 -2.49 8.88 -8.03
N ARG A 55 -1.56 9.66 -8.57
CA ARG A 55 -1.74 10.39 -9.85
C ARG A 55 -1.53 9.46 -11.07
N LEU A 56 -2.25 8.33 -11.09
CA LEU A 56 -2.23 7.33 -12.15
C LEU A 56 -3.48 7.46 -13.04
N ASP A 57 -3.39 7.03 -14.29
CA ASP A 57 -4.60 6.83 -15.08
C ASP A 57 -5.40 5.62 -14.57
N SER A 58 -6.66 5.53 -14.96
CA SER A 58 -7.57 4.50 -14.47
C SER A 58 -7.13 3.07 -14.82
N ALA A 59 -6.54 2.87 -15.98
CA ALA A 59 -6.11 1.55 -16.43
C ALA A 59 -4.90 1.06 -15.63
N VAL A 60 -3.94 1.94 -15.33
CA VAL A 60 -2.79 1.63 -14.47
C VAL A 60 -3.23 1.43 -13.02
N THR A 61 -4.14 2.28 -12.52
CA THR A 61 -4.74 2.14 -11.17
C THR A 61 -5.34 0.74 -10.98
N GLU A 62 -6.19 0.28 -11.90
CA GLU A 62 -6.80 -1.04 -11.79
C GLU A 62 -5.78 -2.18 -11.93
N ARG A 63 -4.75 -2.01 -12.77
CA ARG A 63 -3.65 -2.99 -12.87
C ARG A 63 -2.90 -3.13 -11.56
N VAL A 64 -2.52 -2.01 -10.93
CA VAL A 64 -1.83 -2.01 -9.63
C VAL A 64 -2.68 -2.71 -8.57
N ARG A 65 -3.98 -2.39 -8.50
CA ARG A 65 -4.91 -3.01 -7.55
C ARG A 65 -5.05 -4.52 -7.77
N GLU A 66 -5.12 -4.94 -9.03
CA GLU A 66 -5.19 -6.36 -9.36
C GLU A 66 -3.89 -7.10 -9.02
N CYS A 67 -2.73 -6.50 -9.33
CA CYS A 67 -1.43 -7.04 -8.90
C CYS A 67 -1.35 -7.17 -7.37
N ALA A 68 -1.83 -6.19 -6.62
CA ALA A 68 -1.87 -6.27 -5.16
C ALA A 68 -2.77 -7.41 -4.66
N ARG A 69 -3.95 -7.59 -5.26
CA ARG A 69 -4.85 -8.70 -4.94
C ARG A 69 -4.22 -10.06 -5.22
N LEU A 70 -3.59 -10.20 -6.39
CA LEU A 70 -2.92 -11.44 -6.80
C LEU A 70 -1.73 -11.75 -5.88
N ALA A 71 -0.91 -10.75 -5.53
CA ALA A 71 0.22 -10.92 -4.62
C ALA A 71 -0.25 -11.36 -3.22
N ALA A 72 -1.27 -10.72 -2.66
CA ALA A 72 -1.84 -11.09 -1.37
C ALA A 72 -2.37 -12.53 -1.38
N SER A 73 -3.10 -12.91 -2.42
CA SER A 73 -3.65 -14.27 -2.58
C SER A 73 -2.55 -15.32 -2.76
N ALA A 74 -1.56 -15.05 -3.61
CA ALA A 74 -0.48 -15.99 -3.91
C ALA A 74 0.42 -16.25 -2.69
N LEU A 75 0.58 -15.26 -1.82
CA LEU A 75 1.38 -15.35 -0.59
C LEU A 75 0.56 -15.82 0.62
N GLY A 76 -0.74 -16.03 0.47
CA GLY A 76 -1.63 -16.44 1.56
C GLY A 76 -1.71 -15.39 2.67
N ILE A 77 -1.69 -14.10 2.32
CA ILE A 77 -1.75 -13.01 3.29
C ILE A 77 -3.12 -13.02 3.97
N THR A 78 -3.11 -12.93 5.30
CA THR A 78 -4.29 -12.74 6.15
C THR A 78 -4.16 -11.45 6.95
N GLY A 79 -5.29 -10.83 7.28
CA GLY A 79 -5.29 -9.54 7.99
C GLY A 79 -4.74 -8.41 7.13
N LEU A 80 -3.78 -7.65 7.65
CA LEU A 80 -3.26 -6.44 7.00
C LEU A 80 -1.96 -6.69 6.23
N SER A 81 -1.82 -6.00 5.11
CA SER A 81 -0.52 -5.82 4.44
C SER A 81 -0.50 -4.53 3.63
N ARG A 82 0.70 -3.99 3.39
CA ARG A 82 0.94 -2.96 2.39
C ARG A 82 1.81 -3.57 1.30
N ILE A 83 1.41 -3.37 0.08
CA ILE A 83 2.10 -3.90 -1.09
C ILE A 83 2.58 -2.71 -1.90
N ASP A 84 3.87 -2.66 -2.14
CA ASP A 84 4.58 -1.54 -2.70
C ASP A 84 5.06 -1.88 -4.11
N PHE A 85 4.90 -0.94 -5.02
CA PHE A 85 5.18 -1.10 -6.45
C PHE A 85 6.03 0.06 -6.97
N PHE A 86 6.81 -0.23 -8.01
CA PHE A 86 7.28 0.79 -8.93
C PHE A 86 6.41 0.78 -10.18
N VAL A 87 5.99 1.97 -10.61
CA VAL A 87 5.23 2.14 -11.86
C VAL A 87 6.06 3.03 -12.78
N ALA A 88 6.61 2.42 -13.83
CA ALA A 88 7.40 3.12 -14.84
C ALA A 88 6.51 3.99 -15.76
N ASP A 89 7.12 4.93 -16.49
CA ASP A 89 6.41 5.88 -17.37
C ASP A 89 5.48 5.22 -18.40
N GLY A 90 5.79 4.01 -18.85
CA GLY A 90 4.92 3.23 -19.75
C GLY A 90 3.75 2.54 -19.07
N GLY A 91 3.57 2.71 -17.74
CA GLY A 91 2.56 2.02 -16.94
C GLY A 91 2.93 0.59 -16.59
N GLU A 92 4.16 0.16 -16.87
CA GLU A 92 4.68 -1.11 -16.37
C GLU A 92 4.70 -1.09 -14.85
N THR A 93 4.12 -2.13 -14.23
CA THR A 93 3.95 -2.24 -12.79
C THR A 93 4.86 -3.36 -12.27
N VAL A 94 5.80 -3.02 -11.43
CA VAL A 94 6.75 -3.97 -10.83
C VAL A 94 6.49 -4.05 -9.34
N LEU A 95 6.25 -5.26 -8.82
CA LEU A 95 6.15 -5.49 -7.39
C LEU A 95 7.52 -5.29 -6.74
N ASN A 96 7.59 -4.39 -5.77
CA ASN A 96 8.79 -4.12 -4.99
C ASN A 96 8.83 -4.97 -3.72
N GLU A 97 7.91 -4.71 -2.79
CA GLU A 97 7.86 -5.46 -1.53
C GLU A 97 6.44 -5.70 -1.03
N VAL A 98 6.31 -6.69 -0.14
CA VAL A 98 5.08 -6.96 0.60
C VAL A 98 5.37 -6.82 2.09
N ASN A 99 4.80 -5.80 2.71
CA ASN A 99 4.98 -5.49 4.11
C ASN A 99 3.78 -6.01 4.92
N THR A 100 3.96 -7.12 5.62
CA THR A 100 2.91 -7.78 6.41
C THR A 100 2.70 -7.16 7.79
N MET A 101 3.52 -6.18 8.18
CA MET A 101 3.37 -5.40 9.40
C MET A 101 3.62 -3.92 9.10
N PRO A 102 2.79 -3.28 8.28
CA PRO A 102 2.99 -1.88 7.91
C PRO A 102 2.83 -0.97 9.11
N GLY A 103 3.45 0.21 9.03
CA GLY A 103 3.28 1.26 10.03
C GLY A 103 1.79 1.58 10.23
N PHE A 104 1.40 1.83 11.48
CA PHE A 104 0.00 2.08 11.87
C PHE A 104 -0.14 3.36 12.72
N THR A 105 0.65 4.38 12.39
CA THR A 105 0.58 5.71 13.01
C THR A 105 -0.32 6.64 12.19
N PRO A 106 -0.73 7.81 12.72
CA PRO A 106 -1.54 8.77 11.96
C PRO A 106 -0.90 9.26 10.65
N ILE A 107 0.43 9.19 10.54
CA ILE A 107 1.16 9.55 9.31
C ILE A 107 1.38 8.36 8.35
N SER A 108 1.14 7.14 8.81
CA SER A 108 1.39 5.92 8.02
C SER A 108 0.41 5.78 6.86
N MET A 109 0.91 5.32 5.72
CA MET A 109 0.13 5.21 4.49
C MET A 109 -0.98 4.16 4.59
N TYR A 110 -0.72 3.00 5.22
CA TYR A 110 -1.71 1.92 5.30
C TYR A 110 -3.08 2.38 5.87
N PRO A 111 -3.16 2.97 7.09
CA PRO A 111 -4.45 3.42 7.61
C PRO A 111 -5.05 4.57 6.78
N LYS A 112 -4.22 5.47 6.23
CA LYS A 112 -4.71 6.55 5.36
C LYS A 112 -5.42 6.03 4.12
N LEU A 113 -4.85 5.01 3.45
CA LEU A 113 -5.42 4.39 2.26
C LEU A 113 -6.75 3.69 2.56
N MET A 114 -6.81 2.94 3.67
CA MET A 114 -8.05 2.25 4.06
C MET A 114 -9.15 3.23 4.45
N ILE A 115 -8.81 4.31 5.14
CA ILE A 115 -9.75 5.38 5.51
C ILE A 115 -10.24 6.14 4.26
N HIS A 116 -9.36 6.42 3.30
CA HIS A 116 -9.74 7.02 2.03
C HIS A 116 -10.76 6.15 1.27
N GLY A 117 -10.59 4.83 1.35
CA GLY A 117 -11.54 3.84 0.81
C GLY A 117 -12.88 3.72 1.57
N GLY A 118 -13.11 4.55 2.60
CA GLY A 118 -14.38 4.64 3.32
C GLY A 118 -14.42 3.87 4.65
N MET A 119 -13.34 3.20 5.06
CA MET A 119 -13.28 2.61 6.39
C MET A 119 -13.13 3.70 7.47
N THR A 120 -13.73 3.48 8.63
CA THR A 120 -13.37 4.28 9.82
C THR A 120 -12.14 3.67 10.49
N TYR A 121 -11.36 4.48 11.20
CA TYR A 121 -10.17 3.97 11.90
C TYR A 121 -10.53 2.88 12.93
N SER A 122 -11.61 3.07 13.69
CA SER A 122 -12.12 2.06 14.63
C SER A 122 -12.60 0.81 13.90
N GLY A 123 -13.34 0.95 12.79
CA GLY A 123 -13.79 -0.19 12.00
C GLY A 123 -12.64 -1.01 11.40
N LEU A 124 -11.54 -0.36 11.02
CA LEU A 124 -10.33 -1.03 10.58
C LEU A 124 -9.70 -1.85 11.72
N ILE A 125 -9.59 -1.28 12.92
CA ILE A 125 -9.06 -1.98 14.10
C ILE A 125 -9.97 -3.15 14.49
N ASP A 126 -11.29 -2.93 14.55
CA ASP A 126 -12.26 -3.98 14.87
C ASP A 126 -12.19 -5.14 13.86
N GLY A 127 -12.05 -4.83 12.58
CA GLY A 127 -11.86 -5.83 11.53
C GLY A 127 -10.59 -6.67 11.71
N LEU A 128 -9.47 -6.03 12.05
CA LEU A 128 -8.19 -6.70 12.31
C LEU A 128 -8.24 -7.60 13.55
N ILE A 129 -8.90 -7.14 14.62
CA ILE A 129 -9.09 -7.95 15.84
C ILE A 129 -9.99 -9.15 15.54
N SER A 130 -11.10 -8.94 14.83
CA SER A 130 -12.02 -10.02 14.45
C SER A 130 -11.32 -11.06 13.59
N GLU A 131 -10.56 -10.63 12.58
CA GLU A 131 -9.77 -11.53 11.74
C GLU A 131 -8.78 -12.36 12.56
N ALA A 132 -8.07 -11.74 13.49
CA ALA A 132 -7.10 -12.43 14.32
C ALA A 132 -7.76 -13.47 15.26
N LEU A 133 -8.96 -13.18 15.77
CA LEU A 133 -9.72 -14.10 16.66
C LEU A 133 -10.30 -15.29 15.88
N GLU A 134 -10.67 -15.11 14.62
CA GLU A 134 -11.25 -16.18 13.80
C GLU A 134 -10.20 -17.13 13.19
N ARG A 135 -8.91 -16.73 13.18
CA ARG A 135 -7.80 -17.58 12.74
C ARG A 135 -7.40 -18.69 13.71
N VAL A 136 -7.87 -18.66 14.94
CA VAL A 136 -7.47 -19.60 16.02
C VAL A 136 -8.27 -20.89 15.98
#